data_a6af468f4ec178487482f5240bb70841
#
_entry.id   a6af468f4ec178487482f5240bb70841
#
_cell.length_a   1.000
_cell.length_b   1.000
_cell.length_c   1.000
_cell.angle_alpha   90.00
_cell.angle_beta   90.00
_cell.angle_gamma   90.00
#
_symmetry.space_group_name_H-M   'P 1'
#
loop_
_entity.id
_entity.type
_entity.pdbx_description
1 polymer ?
#
loop_
_entity_poly.entity_id
_entity_poly.type
_entity_poly.pdbx_seq_one_letter_code
_entity_poly.pdbx_strand_id
1 'polypeptide(L)'
;MPKTLNTFAGLGVHKNLVQSLSHEGINQPFPIQSATLPEAIAGRDVLGKGQTGSGKTLAFGLTVLTRLAFKRANANQPLALILAPTRELAMQIETVLAIYASEVGLSSTVLAGGMPYPPQLKALRAGTQIVVATPGRLQDHIKRGSIDLSAVEIVVLDEADQMADMGFLPVVTELLSQTPAGGQRLLFSATLDKDVDKLVKKFLKNPVTHEIEVSGQRDLDMDHHVLVVDSHVKDDVIAQIASREGRTIFFVRTKHGADRLTEKLKKQGVDAGVLHGGRTQKQRMRVLEAFKIGKKRALIATDVAARGIHVDDVSLVVHIDPPETHKDYLHRAGRTARAGAKGTVVSLASSGNRKRVHNLGKEAGVKMSETKVDSLHPELMRITGAQEPSGIPITDQAVPRSERSKPGRRPERRSEGRPERRSEGRSDRQGDRKRPEKRSSDKSRSEEPRRERTNGEKREPRREPRGERTEQRREKPRGNREERRKELQRNERRAAPRKSSSTTSGKQTSKKTSGIKAQRSTGDRNREVTQESNKPKKQKRKPQDKNKGKGKRVGKYAWK
;
A
#
# COMPACT_ATOMS: atom_id res chain seq x y z
N MET A 1 8.98 -37.42 9.93
CA MET A 1 7.83 -36.58 10.29
C MET A 1 6.60 -37.14 9.59
N PRO A 2 5.49 -37.40 10.25
CA PRO A 2 4.32 -37.98 9.63
C PRO A 2 3.77 -37.06 8.55
N LYS A 3 3.42 -37.61 7.38
CA LYS A 3 2.88 -36.93 6.18
C LYS A 3 1.62 -36.07 6.42
N THR A 4 0.98 -36.19 7.59
CA THR A 4 -0.24 -35.47 7.96
C THR A 4 -0.04 -34.01 8.38
N LEU A 5 1.18 -33.59 8.73
CA LEU A 5 1.48 -32.21 9.16
C LEU A 5 1.64 -31.20 8.00
N ASN A 6 1.66 -31.66 6.75
CA ASN A 6 1.84 -30.80 5.58
C ASN A 6 0.54 -30.49 4.82
N THR A 7 -0.61 -30.62 5.48
CA THR A 7 -1.91 -30.23 4.92
C THR A 7 -2.57 -29.18 5.80
N PHE A 8 -3.41 -28.32 5.23
CA PHE A 8 -4.13 -27.32 6.01
C PHE A 8 -4.96 -27.94 7.16
N ALA A 9 -5.56 -29.09 6.95
CA ALA A 9 -6.26 -29.84 8.00
C ALA A 9 -5.31 -30.28 9.13
N GLY A 10 -4.14 -30.82 8.79
CA GLY A 10 -3.11 -31.21 9.76
C GLY A 10 -2.51 -30.05 10.54
N LEU A 11 -2.59 -28.82 10.00
CA LEU A 11 -2.16 -27.58 10.65
C LEU A 11 -3.26 -26.96 11.53
N GLY A 12 -4.44 -27.58 11.66
CA GLY A 12 -5.52 -27.12 12.53
C GLY A 12 -6.47 -26.11 11.89
N VAL A 13 -6.42 -25.91 10.57
CA VAL A 13 -7.37 -25.01 9.86
C VAL A 13 -8.77 -25.62 9.90
N HIS A 14 -9.78 -24.76 10.12
CA HIS A 14 -11.19 -25.18 10.20
C HIS A 14 -11.62 -25.94 8.94
N LYS A 15 -12.37 -27.05 9.09
CA LYS A 15 -12.76 -27.96 8.00
C LYS A 15 -13.42 -27.28 6.80
N ASN A 16 -14.31 -26.31 7.02
CA ASN A 16 -14.97 -25.58 5.93
C ASN A 16 -13.98 -24.77 5.11
N LEU A 17 -12.96 -24.17 5.76
CA LEU A 17 -11.90 -23.43 5.08
C LEU A 17 -10.99 -24.36 4.27
N VAL A 18 -10.67 -25.54 4.80
CA VAL A 18 -9.90 -26.57 4.07
C VAL A 18 -10.64 -26.99 2.81
N GLN A 19 -11.93 -27.19 2.89
CA GLN A 19 -12.77 -27.55 1.74
C GLN A 19 -12.79 -26.41 0.70
N SER A 20 -12.99 -25.16 1.14
CA SER A 20 -12.99 -24.00 0.25
C SER A 20 -11.63 -23.80 -0.44
N LEU A 21 -10.50 -23.96 0.28
CA LEU A 21 -9.17 -23.93 -0.28
C LEU A 21 -8.98 -25.00 -1.36
N SER A 22 -9.47 -26.22 -1.13
CA SER A 22 -9.40 -27.32 -2.09
C SER A 22 -10.20 -27.01 -3.37
N HIS A 23 -11.37 -26.40 -3.25
CA HIS A 23 -12.18 -25.94 -4.40
C HIS A 23 -11.45 -24.90 -5.25
N GLU A 24 -10.64 -24.02 -4.62
CA GLU A 24 -9.79 -23.05 -5.29
C GLU A 24 -8.46 -23.65 -5.79
N GLY A 25 -8.25 -24.98 -5.66
CA GLY A 25 -7.03 -25.67 -6.08
C GLY A 25 -5.84 -25.47 -5.14
N ILE A 26 -6.04 -24.85 -3.95
CA ILE A 26 -5.01 -24.60 -2.94
C ILE A 26 -4.92 -25.76 -1.98
N ASN A 27 -4.17 -26.78 -2.34
CA ASN A 27 -4.12 -28.04 -1.61
C ASN A 27 -2.94 -28.16 -0.62
N GLN A 28 -1.87 -27.39 -0.85
CA GLN A 28 -0.66 -27.44 -0.03
C GLN A 28 -0.30 -26.07 0.54
N PRO A 29 0.02 -25.99 1.83
CA PRO A 29 0.44 -24.76 2.46
C PRO A 29 1.87 -24.37 2.01
N PHE A 30 2.09 -23.08 1.84
CA PHE A 30 3.42 -22.53 1.67
C PHE A 30 4.24 -22.63 2.98
N PRO A 31 5.59 -22.56 2.89
CA PRO A 31 6.46 -22.70 4.06
C PRO A 31 6.09 -21.80 5.25
N ILE A 32 5.76 -20.52 4.98
CA ILE A 32 5.33 -19.57 6.03
C ILE A 32 4.01 -20.00 6.67
N GLN A 33 3.09 -20.57 5.90
CA GLN A 33 1.82 -21.06 6.41
C GLN A 33 2.01 -22.30 7.28
N SER A 34 2.81 -23.26 6.81
CA SER A 34 3.14 -24.47 7.56
C SER A 34 3.82 -24.16 8.90
N ALA A 35 4.67 -23.14 8.91
CA ALA A 35 5.40 -22.74 10.11
C ALA A 35 4.51 -21.97 11.09
N THR A 36 3.66 -21.05 10.63
CA THR A 36 2.96 -20.11 11.53
C THR A 36 1.57 -20.57 11.96
N LEU A 37 0.84 -21.33 11.12
CA LEU A 37 -0.56 -21.70 11.40
C LEU A 37 -0.75 -22.47 12.71
N PRO A 38 0.05 -23.51 13.06
CA PRO A 38 -0.20 -24.27 14.27
C PRO A 38 -0.15 -23.40 15.52
N GLU A 39 0.88 -22.59 15.65
CA GLU A 39 1.09 -21.70 16.81
C GLU A 39 0.05 -20.57 16.85
N ALA A 40 -0.23 -19.98 15.70
CA ALA A 40 -1.20 -18.90 15.61
C ALA A 40 -2.63 -19.37 15.89
N ILE A 41 -3.04 -20.54 15.41
CA ILE A 41 -4.36 -21.15 15.70
C ILE A 41 -4.47 -21.54 17.18
N ALA A 42 -3.37 -22.01 17.79
CA ALA A 42 -3.29 -22.28 19.23
C ALA A 42 -3.39 -21.02 20.11
N GLY A 43 -3.39 -19.83 19.51
CA GLY A 43 -3.58 -18.55 20.21
C GLY A 43 -2.32 -17.87 20.66
N ARG A 44 -1.14 -18.35 20.27
CA ARG A 44 0.13 -17.72 20.58
C ARG A 44 0.36 -16.48 19.70
N ASP A 45 1.09 -15.52 20.23
CA ASP A 45 1.60 -14.42 19.43
C ASP A 45 2.64 -14.93 18.45
N VAL A 46 2.58 -14.48 17.20
CA VAL A 46 3.48 -14.93 16.14
C VAL A 46 4.14 -13.74 15.45
N LEU A 47 5.44 -13.89 15.25
CA LEU A 47 6.25 -13.01 14.42
C LEU A 47 6.69 -13.77 13.17
N GLY A 48 6.05 -13.48 12.04
CA GLY A 48 6.33 -14.10 10.74
C GLY A 48 7.20 -13.20 9.88
N LYS A 49 8.46 -13.58 9.67
CA LYS A 49 9.35 -12.91 8.72
C LYS A 49 9.34 -13.64 7.39
N GLY A 50 9.00 -12.92 6.33
CA GLY A 50 8.98 -13.49 4.98
C GLY A 50 8.75 -12.41 3.92
N GLN A 51 9.27 -12.64 2.74
CA GLN A 51 9.13 -11.71 1.61
C GLN A 51 7.68 -11.57 1.14
N THR A 52 7.39 -10.50 0.38
CA THR A 52 6.09 -10.37 -0.31
C THR A 52 5.88 -11.51 -1.30
N GLY A 53 4.67 -12.09 -1.33
CA GLY A 53 4.37 -13.26 -2.19
C GLY A 53 4.64 -14.61 -1.53
N SER A 54 5.14 -14.68 -0.29
CA SER A 54 5.36 -15.94 0.46
C SER A 54 4.08 -16.58 1.01
N GLY A 55 2.88 -16.00 0.80
CA GLY A 55 1.61 -16.54 1.29
C GLY A 55 1.20 -16.06 2.69
N LYS A 56 1.79 -14.98 3.22
CA LYS A 56 1.49 -14.42 4.54
C LYS A 56 0.01 -14.09 4.73
N THR A 57 -0.65 -13.54 3.71
CA THR A 57 -2.06 -13.17 3.80
C THR A 57 -2.95 -14.35 4.14
N LEU A 58 -2.73 -15.51 3.53
CA LEU A 58 -3.47 -16.73 3.89
C LEU A 58 -3.05 -17.27 5.26
N ALA A 59 -1.77 -17.14 5.67
CA ALA A 59 -1.33 -17.57 6.99
C ALA A 59 -2.11 -16.88 8.11
N PHE A 60 -2.10 -15.55 8.16
CA PHE A 60 -2.88 -14.83 9.18
C PHE A 60 -4.39 -14.87 8.93
N GLY A 61 -4.82 -14.86 7.67
CA GLY A 61 -6.22 -14.92 7.31
C GLY A 61 -6.88 -16.19 7.79
N LEU A 62 -6.31 -17.35 7.50
CA LEU A 62 -6.81 -18.64 7.97
C LEU A 62 -6.78 -18.76 9.50
N THR A 63 -5.78 -18.16 10.16
CA THR A 63 -5.75 -18.08 11.63
C THR A 63 -6.95 -17.31 12.17
N VAL A 64 -7.19 -16.09 11.68
CA VAL A 64 -8.30 -15.22 12.10
C VAL A 64 -9.63 -15.92 11.85
N LEU A 65 -9.83 -16.48 10.66
CA LEU A 65 -11.06 -17.15 10.25
C LEU A 65 -11.31 -18.42 11.07
N THR A 66 -10.30 -19.23 11.35
CA THR A 66 -10.41 -20.45 12.16
C THR A 66 -10.76 -20.13 13.60
N ARG A 67 -10.07 -19.16 14.22
CA ARG A 67 -10.28 -18.82 15.63
C ARG A 67 -11.58 -18.10 15.93
N LEU A 68 -12.09 -17.35 14.96
CA LEU A 68 -13.34 -16.60 15.10
C LEU A 68 -14.55 -17.32 14.46
N ALA A 69 -14.37 -18.53 13.91
CA ALA A 69 -15.42 -19.27 13.22
C ALA A 69 -16.74 -19.24 14.01
N PHE A 70 -17.81 -18.80 13.35
CA PHE A 70 -19.19 -18.68 13.88
C PHE A 70 -19.39 -17.71 15.05
N LYS A 71 -18.36 -16.93 15.46
CA LYS A 71 -18.52 -15.87 16.47
C LYS A 71 -19.32 -14.70 15.89
N ARG A 72 -20.07 -14.04 16.76
CA ARG A 72 -20.82 -12.83 16.43
C ARG A 72 -20.18 -11.62 17.07
N ALA A 73 -20.17 -10.51 16.36
CA ALA A 73 -19.71 -9.21 16.85
C ALA A 73 -20.90 -8.30 17.17
N ASN A 74 -20.78 -7.46 18.17
CA ASN A 74 -21.71 -6.38 18.41
C ASN A 74 -21.56 -5.27 17.36
N ALA A 75 -22.57 -4.42 17.24
CA ALA A 75 -22.48 -3.24 16.38
C ALA A 75 -21.28 -2.37 16.78
N ASN A 76 -20.47 -2.00 15.80
CA ASN A 76 -19.26 -1.19 15.94
C ASN A 76 -18.11 -1.82 16.78
N GLN A 77 -18.21 -3.08 17.19
CA GLN A 77 -17.21 -3.79 18.01
C GLN A 77 -16.66 -5.01 17.25
N PRO A 78 -15.70 -4.85 16.36
CA PRO A 78 -15.09 -5.97 15.64
C PRO A 78 -14.28 -6.88 16.58
N LEU A 79 -14.15 -8.14 16.20
CA LEU A 79 -13.39 -9.15 16.94
C LEU A 79 -11.94 -9.28 16.42
N ALA A 80 -11.70 -8.93 15.16
CA ALA A 80 -10.36 -8.89 14.58
C ALA A 80 -10.07 -7.57 13.89
N LEU A 81 -8.84 -7.10 14.07
CA LEU A 81 -8.29 -5.93 13.42
C LEU A 81 -7.04 -6.32 12.61
N ILE A 82 -7.05 -6.03 11.32
CA ILE A 82 -5.90 -6.23 10.43
C ILE A 82 -5.44 -4.87 9.94
N LEU A 83 -4.22 -4.45 10.29
CA LEU A 83 -3.63 -3.20 9.85
C LEU A 83 -2.71 -3.42 8.66
N ALA A 84 -2.88 -2.60 7.63
CA ALA A 84 -2.08 -2.59 6.43
C ALA A 84 -1.63 -1.15 6.08
N PRO A 85 -0.40 -0.93 5.54
CA PRO A 85 0.14 0.40 5.27
C PRO A 85 -0.62 1.15 4.18
N THR A 86 -1.19 0.44 3.20
CA THR A 86 -1.81 1.04 2.02
C THR A 86 -3.24 0.57 1.80
N ARG A 87 -4.01 1.39 1.09
CA ARG A 87 -5.41 1.10 0.73
C ARG A 87 -5.52 -0.13 -0.15
N GLU A 88 -4.59 -0.24 -1.08
CA GLU A 88 -4.53 -1.32 -2.07
C GLU A 88 -4.29 -2.65 -1.37
N LEU A 89 -3.34 -2.71 -0.44
CA LEU A 89 -3.08 -3.92 0.35
C LEU A 89 -4.28 -4.26 1.25
N ALA A 90 -4.86 -3.26 1.93
CA ALA A 90 -6.07 -3.50 2.74
C ALA A 90 -7.23 -4.08 1.92
N MET A 91 -7.44 -3.58 0.69
CA MET A 91 -8.47 -4.11 -0.20
C MET A 91 -8.13 -5.51 -0.72
N GLN A 92 -6.85 -5.79 -1.01
CA GLN A 92 -6.41 -7.13 -1.42
C GLN A 92 -6.58 -8.16 -0.31
N ILE A 93 -6.19 -7.81 0.92
CA ILE A 93 -6.39 -8.67 2.11
C ILE A 93 -7.88 -8.97 2.26
N GLU A 94 -8.74 -7.95 2.22
CA GLU A 94 -10.18 -8.13 2.38
C GLU A 94 -10.78 -8.99 1.27
N THR A 95 -10.39 -8.78 0.01
CA THR A 95 -10.85 -9.60 -1.12
C THR A 95 -10.50 -11.08 -0.91
N VAL A 96 -9.30 -11.38 -0.43
CA VAL A 96 -8.90 -12.76 -0.12
C VAL A 96 -9.70 -13.32 1.06
N LEU A 97 -9.87 -12.53 2.13
CA LEU A 97 -10.60 -12.97 3.33
C LEU A 97 -12.09 -13.18 3.06
N ALA A 98 -12.72 -12.31 2.26
CA ALA A 98 -14.15 -12.36 1.98
C ALA A 98 -14.56 -13.67 1.30
N ILE A 99 -13.71 -14.27 0.48
CA ILE A 99 -13.94 -15.57 -0.17
C ILE A 99 -14.19 -16.65 0.90
N TYR A 100 -13.38 -16.66 1.95
CA TYR A 100 -13.41 -17.70 2.97
C TYR A 100 -14.25 -17.35 4.21
N ALA A 101 -14.47 -16.06 4.47
CA ALA A 101 -15.16 -15.61 5.68
C ALA A 101 -16.61 -16.12 5.75
N SER A 102 -17.32 -16.13 4.63
CA SER A 102 -18.68 -16.63 4.54
C SER A 102 -18.82 -18.11 4.92
N GLU A 103 -17.81 -18.94 4.62
CA GLU A 103 -17.78 -20.36 4.91
C GLU A 103 -17.77 -20.69 6.42
N VAL A 104 -17.37 -19.72 7.22
CA VAL A 104 -17.32 -19.81 8.68
C VAL A 104 -18.21 -18.78 9.38
N GLY A 105 -19.22 -18.26 8.67
CA GLY A 105 -20.23 -17.35 9.22
C GLY A 105 -19.70 -16.00 9.65
N LEU A 106 -18.60 -15.52 9.05
CA LEU A 106 -17.99 -14.23 9.34
C LEU A 106 -18.17 -13.25 8.18
N SER A 107 -18.02 -11.97 8.49
CA SER A 107 -17.98 -10.88 7.52
C SER A 107 -16.75 -10.01 7.73
N SER A 108 -16.25 -9.43 6.66
CA SER A 108 -15.12 -8.51 6.67
C SER A 108 -15.48 -7.16 6.04
N THR A 109 -14.75 -6.11 6.40
CA THR A 109 -14.89 -4.79 5.78
C THR A 109 -13.57 -4.04 5.76
N VAL A 110 -13.41 -3.15 4.75
CA VAL A 110 -12.24 -2.27 4.63
C VAL A 110 -12.53 -0.88 5.18
N LEU A 111 -11.66 -0.41 6.08
CA LEU A 111 -11.62 0.97 6.53
C LEU A 111 -10.37 1.64 5.98
N ALA A 112 -10.45 2.24 4.78
CA ALA A 112 -9.32 2.87 4.12
C ALA A 112 -9.63 4.31 3.72
N GLY A 113 -8.61 5.18 3.80
CA GLY A 113 -8.73 6.57 3.40
C GLY A 113 -9.08 6.72 1.91
N GLY A 114 -9.80 7.78 1.52
CA GLY A 114 -10.22 8.00 0.13
C GLY A 114 -11.38 7.13 -0.35
N MET A 115 -11.91 6.24 0.51
CA MET A 115 -13.15 5.52 0.30
C MET A 115 -14.32 6.23 0.99
N PRO A 116 -15.57 6.13 0.44
CA PRO A 116 -16.75 6.73 1.06
C PRO A 116 -17.02 6.19 2.48
N TYR A 117 -17.43 7.08 3.40
CA TYR A 117 -17.79 6.68 4.77
C TYR A 117 -19.08 5.84 4.87
N PRO A 118 -20.18 6.16 4.13
CA PRO A 118 -21.45 5.49 4.37
C PRO A 118 -21.40 3.96 4.30
N PRO A 119 -20.72 3.32 3.33
CA PRO A 119 -20.59 1.87 3.30
C PRO A 119 -19.83 1.31 4.52
N GLN A 120 -18.76 2.01 4.96
CA GLN A 120 -17.96 1.59 6.12
C GLN A 120 -18.79 1.66 7.41
N LEU A 121 -19.54 2.75 7.63
CA LEU A 121 -20.43 2.91 8.75
C LEU A 121 -21.57 1.87 8.74
N LYS A 122 -22.12 1.54 7.56
CA LYS A 122 -23.15 0.51 7.44
C LYS A 122 -22.62 -0.86 7.88
N ALA A 123 -21.42 -1.24 7.42
CA ALA A 123 -20.79 -2.51 7.78
C ALA A 123 -20.49 -2.58 9.28
N LEU A 124 -19.94 -1.53 9.89
CA LEU A 124 -19.66 -1.49 11.32
C LEU A 124 -20.94 -1.63 12.17
N ARG A 125 -22.01 -0.92 11.82
CA ARG A 125 -23.32 -1.02 12.51
C ARG A 125 -23.96 -2.40 12.36
N ALA A 126 -23.65 -3.11 11.29
CA ALA A 126 -24.13 -4.48 11.06
C ALA A 126 -23.40 -5.54 11.90
N GLY A 127 -22.39 -5.17 12.68
CA GLY A 127 -21.62 -6.11 13.50
C GLY A 127 -20.62 -6.94 12.69
N THR A 128 -19.89 -6.30 11.78
CA THR A 128 -18.80 -6.95 11.03
C THR A 128 -17.70 -7.42 12.00
N GLN A 129 -17.31 -8.70 11.89
CA GLN A 129 -16.34 -9.32 12.80
C GLN A 129 -14.90 -8.94 12.47
N ILE A 130 -14.55 -8.76 11.19
CA ILE A 130 -13.18 -8.54 10.74
C ILE A 130 -13.08 -7.18 10.08
N VAL A 131 -12.21 -6.32 10.63
CA VAL A 131 -11.91 -5.01 10.07
C VAL A 131 -10.49 -5.04 9.51
N VAL A 132 -10.36 -4.77 8.21
CA VAL A 132 -9.07 -4.52 7.55
C VAL A 132 -8.91 -3.02 7.36
N ALA A 133 -7.88 -2.42 7.95
CA ALA A 133 -7.80 -0.96 8.00
C ALA A 133 -6.42 -0.40 7.65
N THR A 134 -6.43 0.83 7.08
CA THR A 134 -5.23 1.68 7.11
C THR A 134 -5.22 2.53 8.38
N PRO A 135 -4.04 2.73 9.02
CA PRO A 135 -3.97 3.35 10.35
C PRO A 135 -4.72 4.67 10.47
N GLY A 136 -4.48 5.61 9.52
CA GLY A 136 -5.11 6.93 9.60
C GLY A 136 -6.64 6.93 9.46
N ARG A 137 -7.23 6.01 8.66
CA ARG A 137 -8.69 5.91 8.53
C ARG A 137 -9.33 5.25 9.76
N LEU A 138 -8.66 4.28 10.36
CA LEU A 138 -9.13 3.69 11.60
C LEU A 138 -9.15 4.71 12.73
N GLN A 139 -8.06 5.49 12.88
CA GLN A 139 -7.99 6.59 13.85
C GLN A 139 -9.13 7.61 13.65
N ASP A 140 -9.48 7.92 12.39
CA ASP A 140 -10.58 8.82 12.07
C ASP A 140 -11.96 8.23 12.46
N HIS A 141 -12.18 6.92 12.28
CA HIS A 141 -13.38 6.23 12.77
C HIS A 141 -13.47 6.22 14.30
N ILE A 142 -12.35 6.01 15.00
CA ILE A 142 -12.28 6.06 16.48
C ILE A 142 -12.61 7.46 16.98
N LYS A 143 -11.98 8.51 16.41
CA LYS A 143 -12.27 9.91 16.77
C LYS A 143 -13.73 10.30 16.57
N ARG A 144 -14.43 9.63 15.66
CA ARG A 144 -15.88 9.82 15.40
C ARG A 144 -16.77 8.96 16.27
N GLY A 145 -16.23 8.10 17.13
CA GLY A 145 -17.00 7.15 17.93
C GLY A 145 -17.75 6.11 17.11
N SER A 146 -17.31 5.83 15.87
CA SER A 146 -17.99 4.89 14.97
C SER A 146 -17.43 3.47 15.01
N ILE A 147 -16.40 3.23 15.81
CA ILE A 147 -15.81 1.93 16.10
C ILE A 147 -15.24 1.93 17.51
N ASP A 148 -15.37 0.82 18.18
CA ASP A 148 -14.80 0.52 19.49
C ASP A 148 -13.94 -0.75 19.38
N LEU A 149 -12.69 -0.67 19.79
CA LEU A 149 -11.71 -1.75 19.69
C LEU A 149 -11.64 -2.63 20.95
N SER A 150 -12.48 -2.38 21.95
CA SER A 150 -12.45 -3.09 23.25
C SER A 150 -12.79 -4.58 23.15
N ALA A 151 -13.47 -5.01 22.08
CA ALA A 151 -13.82 -6.41 21.83
C ALA A 151 -12.82 -7.15 20.91
N VAL A 152 -11.73 -6.50 20.48
CA VAL A 152 -10.78 -7.09 19.55
C VAL A 152 -9.97 -8.21 20.24
N GLU A 153 -10.16 -9.44 19.79
CA GLU A 153 -9.45 -10.63 20.26
C GLU A 153 -8.13 -10.86 19.52
N ILE A 154 -8.06 -10.49 18.23
CA ILE A 154 -6.90 -10.74 17.35
C ILE A 154 -6.53 -9.48 16.63
N VAL A 155 -5.26 -9.07 16.71
CA VAL A 155 -4.70 -8.01 15.88
C VAL A 155 -3.62 -8.57 14.97
N VAL A 156 -3.69 -8.21 13.69
CA VAL A 156 -2.68 -8.53 12.69
C VAL A 156 -2.03 -7.23 12.20
N LEU A 157 -0.71 -7.20 12.16
CA LEU A 157 0.07 -6.16 11.50
C LEU A 157 0.72 -6.77 10.26
N ASP A 158 0.28 -6.38 9.07
CA ASP A 158 0.89 -6.82 7.81
C ASP A 158 1.74 -5.71 7.20
N GLU A 159 2.93 -6.07 6.67
CA GLU A 159 3.95 -5.14 6.20
C GLU A 159 4.31 -4.08 7.26
N ALA A 160 4.65 -4.54 8.49
CA ALA A 160 4.95 -3.66 9.62
C ALA A 160 6.16 -2.74 9.37
N ASP A 161 7.18 -3.23 8.70
CA ASP A 161 8.34 -2.45 8.23
C ASP A 161 7.92 -1.31 7.31
N GLN A 162 7.00 -1.56 6.41
CA GLN A 162 6.48 -0.53 5.52
C GLN A 162 5.63 0.51 6.27
N MET A 163 4.89 0.10 7.32
CA MET A 163 4.20 1.05 8.21
C MET A 163 5.20 1.93 8.96
N ALA A 164 6.36 1.38 9.34
CA ALA A 164 7.46 2.12 9.95
C ALA A 164 8.06 3.15 8.99
N ASP A 165 8.43 2.73 7.79
CA ASP A 165 8.98 3.61 6.74
C ASP A 165 8.03 4.74 6.33
N MET A 166 6.72 4.52 6.44
CA MET A 166 5.70 5.53 6.15
C MET A 166 5.39 6.44 7.36
N GLY A 167 6.06 6.26 8.50
CA GLY A 167 5.88 7.06 9.69
C GLY A 167 4.58 6.77 10.46
N PHE A 168 3.95 5.61 10.25
CA PHE A 168 2.69 5.26 10.92
C PHE A 168 2.87 4.67 12.32
N LEU A 169 4.10 4.40 12.78
CA LEU A 169 4.32 3.77 14.09
C LEU A 169 3.67 4.47 15.28
N PRO A 170 3.68 5.82 15.38
CA PRO A 170 2.98 6.49 16.48
C PRO A 170 1.48 6.19 16.47
N VAL A 171 0.84 6.25 15.31
CA VAL A 171 -0.59 5.95 15.14
C VAL A 171 -0.88 4.48 15.41
N VAL A 172 -0.06 3.56 14.88
CA VAL A 172 -0.19 2.12 15.13
C VAL A 172 -0.06 1.81 16.62
N THR A 173 0.89 2.44 17.31
CA THR A 173 1.08 2.31 18.76
C THR A 173 -0.17 2.78 19.53
N GLU A 174 -0.75 3.91 19.16
CA GLU A 174 -1.98 4.43 19.75
C GLU A 174 -3.16 3.46 19.54
N LEU A 175 -3.33 2.96 18.32
CA LEU A 175 -4.39 2.01 17.97
C LEU A 175 -4.28 0.69 18.75
N LEU A 176 -3.08 0.12 18.83
CA LEU A 176 -2.82 -1.10 19.59
C LEU A 176 -3.09 -0.94 21.08
N SER A 177 -2.81 0.25 21.63
CA SER A 177 -3.07 0.55 23.04
C SER A 177 -4.57 0.59 23.39
N GLN A 178 -5.44 0.74 22.40
CA GLN A 178 -6.91 0.73 22.57
C GLN A 178 -7.53 -0.68 22.42
N THR A 179 -6.72 -1.68 22.08
CA THR A 179 -7.17 -3.07 22.02
C THR A 179 -6.83 -3.81 23.32
N PRO A 180 -7.60 -4.84 23.72
CA PRO A 180 -7.34 -5.59 24.94
C PRO A 180 -5.91 -6.11 25.03
N ALA A 181 -5.25 -5.94 26.18
CA ALA A 181 -3.89 -6.39 26.41
C ALA A 181 -3.71 -7.92 26.35
N GLY A 182 -4.78 -8.68 26.56
CA GLY A 182 -4.82 -10.15 26.47
C GLY A 182 -5.09 -10.69 25.07
N GLY A 183 -5.41 -9.81 24.10
CA GLY A 183 -5.67 -10.23 22.72
C GLY A 183 -4.40 -10.74 22.03
N GLN A 184 -4.58 -11.66 21.10
CA GLN A 184 -3.48 -12.21 20.28
C GLN A 184 -2.91 -11.16 19.32
N ARG A 185 -1.60 -11.20 19.13
CA ARG A 185 -0.86 -10.34 18.19
C ARG A 185 -0.14 -11.17 17.14
N LEU A 186 -0.41 -10.91 15.88
CA LEU A 186 0.26 -11.52 14.74
C LEU A 186 0.95 -10.39 13.97
N LEU A 187 2.26 -10.46 13.83
CA LEU A 187 3.04 -9.47 13.10
C LEU A 187 3.75 -10.14 11.93
N PHE A 188 3.50 -9.63 10.73
CA PHE A 188 4.14 -10.09 9.51
C PHE A 188 4.92 -8.95 8.86
N SER A 189 6.18 -9.22 8.52
CA SER A 189 7.09 -8.23 7.95
C SER A 189 8.09 -8.89 7.02
N ALA A 190 8.64 -8.14 6.07
CA ALA A 190 9.77 -8.60 5.27
C ALA A 190 11.09 -8.39 6.04
N THR A 191 11.18 -7.34 6.86
CA THR A 191 12.34 -7.01 7.66
C THR A 191 11.95 -6.76 9.13
N LEU A 192 12.88 -7.06 10.04
CA LEU A 192 12.76 -6.77 11.47
C LEU A 192 13.80 -5.71 11.82
N ASP A 193 13.48 -4.47 11.49
CA ASP A 193 14.34 -3.35 11.88
C ASP A 193 14.07 -2.88 13.33
N LYS A 194 14.90 -1.93 13.79
CA LYS A 194 14.80 -1.40 15.17
C LYS A 194 13.43 -0.83 15.52
N ASP A 195 12.70 -0.35 14.51
CA ASP A 195 11.40 0.29 14.74
C ASP A 195 10.29 -0.75 14.83
N VAL A 196 10.33 -1.79 14.01
CA VAL A 196 9.44 -2.96 14.14
C VAL A 196 9.71 -3.69 15.46
N ASP A 197 10.99 -3.84 15.85
CA ASP A 197 11.40 -4.47 17.10
C ASP A 197 10.82 -3.74 18.34
N LYS A 198 10.69 -2.41 18.31
CA LYS A 198 9.99 -1.64 19.36
C LYS A 198 8.51 -2.03 19.50
N LEU A 199 7.80 -2.26 18.37
CA LEU A 199 6.42 -2.73 18.41
C LEU A 199 6.33 -4.14 18.97
N VAL A 200 7.22 -5.04 18.53
CA VAL A 200 7.29 -6.42 19.01
C VAL A 200 7.46 -6.43 20.53
N LYS A 201 8.48 -5.75 21.07
CA LYS A 201 8.77 -5.68 22.51
C LYS A 201 7.63 -5.06 23.33
N LYS A 202 6.89 -4.12 22.76
CA LYS A 202 5.82 -3.42 23.47
C LYS A 202 4.51 -4.21 23.52
N PHE A 203 4.15 -4.90 22.44
CA PHE A 203 2.80 -5.43 22.26
C PHE A 203 2.70 -6.94 22.15
N LEU A 204 3.77 -7.66 21.76
CA LEU A 204 3.76 -9.11 21.64
C LEU A 204 4.24 -9.77 22.93
N LYS A 205 3.58 -10.86 23.32
CA LYS A 205 3.90 -11.62 24.55
C LYS A 205 4.54 -12.95 24.16
N ASN A 206 5.85 -13.09 24.43
CA ASN A 206 6.62 -14.31 24.11
C ASN A 206 6.30 -14.85 22.71
N PRO A 207 6.43 -14.01 21.65
CA PRO A 207 6.05 -14.41 20.31
C PRO A 207 6.90 -15.56 19.80
N VAL A 208 6.25 -16.49 19.09
CA VAL A 208 6.99 -17.49 18.31
C VAL A 208 7.44 -16.82 17.03
N THR A 209 8.75 -16.81 16.82
CA THR A 209 9.34 -16.22 15.63
C THR A 209 9.58 -17.29 14.59
N HIS A 210 9.02 -17.08 13.41
CA HIS A 210 9.27 -17.90 12.23
C HIS A 210 9.90 -17.01 11.16
N GLU A 211 11.15 -17.29 10.87
CA GLU A 211 11.87 -16.70 9.77
C GLU A 211 11.94 -17.74 8.66
N ILE A 212 11.22 -17.49 7.57
CA ILE A 212 11.37 -18.32 6.38
C ILE A 212 12.43 -17.65 5.53
N GLU A 213 13.67 -18.04 5.80
CA GLU A 213 14.71 -17.93 4.79
C GLU A 213 14.27 -18.84 3.65
N VAL A 214 14.21 -18.31 2.46
CA VAL A 214 14.14 -19.17 1.26
C VAL A 214 15.41 -20.00 1.29
N SER A 215 15.30 -21.20 1.87
CA SER A 215 16.40 -22.10 2.14
C SER A 215 17.09 -22.47 0.81
N GLY A 216 18.33 -22.19 0.77
CA GLY A 216 19.16 -22.14 -0.42
C GLY A 216 18.99 -20.74 -1.03
N GLN A 217 20.04 -19.98 -1.00
CA GLN A 217 20.27 -18.83 -1.85
C GLN A 217 19.82 -19.14 -3.29
N ARG A 218 18.50 -19.31 -3.50
CA ARG A 218 17.94 -18.81 -4.72
C ARG A 218 18.00 -17.32 -4.47
N ASP A 219 19.13 -16.72 -4.84
CA ASP A 219 19.08 -15.37 -5.38
C ASP A 219 17.73 -15.35 -6.07
N LEU A 220 16.76 -14.56 -5.57
CA LEU A 220 15.53 -14.36 -6.31
C LEU A 220 16.03 -14.29 -7.73
N ASP A 221 15.61 -15.21 -8.63
CA ASP A 221 16.21 -15.34 -9.96
C ASP A 221 16.01 -13.99 -10.67
N MET A 222 16.71 -12.99 -10.12
CA MET A 222 16.65 -11.58 -10.46
C MET A 222 17.99 -11.12 -10.98
N ASP A 223 17.99 -10.72 -12.24
CA ASP A 223 19.12 -10.05 -12.83
C ASP A 223 19.04 -8.54 -12.56
N HIS A 224 20.11 -7.98 -11.98
CA HIS A 224 20.18 -6.55 -11.66
C HIS A 224 21.14 -5.84 -12.61
N HIS A 225 20.64 -4.79 -13.28
CA HIS A 225 21.39 -4.04 -14.27
C HIS A 225 21.37 -2.54 -13.97
N VAL A 226 22.49 -1.87 -14.24
CA VAL A 226 22.61 -0.42 -14.30
C VAL A 226 22.81 -0.03 -15.76
N LEU A 227 21.82 0.59 -16.36
CA LEU A 227 21.93 1.11 -17.72
C LEU A 227 22.32 2.58 -17.64
N VAL A 228 23.54 2.89 -18.10
CA VAL A 228 24.04 4.26 -18.16
C VAL A 228 23.54 4.89 -19.46
N VAL A 229 22.69 5.93 -19.31
CA VAL A 229 21.97 6.57 -20.41
C VAL A 229 22.24 8.06 -20.39
N ASP A 230 22.58 8.63 -21.54
CA ASP A 230 22.72 10.07 -21.70
C ASP A 230 21.36 10.77 -21.68
N SER A 231 21.32 12.00 -21.12
CA SER A 231 20.05 12.69 -20.83
C SER A 231 19.20 12.97 -22.06
N HIS A 232 19.82 13.15 -23.24
CA HIS A 232 19.13 13.48 -24.47
C HIS A 232 18.38 12.29 -25.09
N VAL A 233 18.84 11.05 -24.88
CA VAL A 233 18.18 9.81 -25.36
C VAL A 233 17.37 9.09 -24.31
N LYS A 234 17.38 9.58 -23.06
CA LYS A 234 16.73 8.90 -21.93
C LYS A 234 15.23 8.65 -22.16
N ASP A 235 14.51 9.61 -22.72
CA ASP A 235 13.08 9.50 -22.96
C ASP A 235 12.79 8.43 -24.03
N ASP A 236 13.63 8.31 -25.05
CA ASP A 236 13.49 7.30 -26.12
C ASP A 236 13.80 5.89 -25.59
N VAL A 237 14.87 5.74 -24.80
CA VAL A 237 15.18 4.48 -24.12
C VAL A 237 14.01 4.03 -23.21
N ILE A 238 13.41 4.94 -22.46
CA ILE A 238 12.24 4.63 -21.63
C ILE A 238 11.05 4.19 -22.48
N ALA A 239 10.80 4.85 -23.62
CA ALA A 239 9.69 4.48 -24.49
C ALA A 239 9.91 3.11 -25.13
N GLN A 240 11.12 2.79 -25.55
CA GLN A 240 11.49 1.48 -26.07
C GLN A 240 11.30 0.37 -25.02
N ILE A 241 11.74 0.60 -23.77
CA ILE A 241 11.50 -0.33 -22.67
C ILE A 241 9.99 -0.48 -22.40
N ALA A 242 9.24 0.61 -22.47
CA ALA A 242 7.80 0.59 -22.19
C ALA A 242 6.97 -0.06 -23.32
N SER A 243 7.55 -0.17 -24.51
CA SER A 243 6.94 -0.83 -25.69
C SER A 243 7.14 -2.35 -25.72
N ARG A 244 7.99 -2.89 -24.83
CA ARG A 244 8.30 -4.32 -24.75
C ARG A 244 7.06 -5.18 -24.51
N GLU A 245 7.16 -6.46 -24.83
CA GLU A 245 6.21 -7.47 -24.36
C GLU A 245 6.43 -7.77 -22.86
N GLY A 246 5.35 -8.15 -22.19
CA GLY A 246 5.34 -8.40 -20.76
C GLY A 246 5.11 -7.15 -19.90
N ARG A 247 4.79 -7.39 -18.62
CA ARG A 247 4.44 -6.33 -17.68
C ARG A 247 5.68 -5.68 -17.09
N THR A 248 5.70 -4.35 -17.10
CA THR A 248 6.82 -3.54 -16.58
C THR A 248 6.30 -2.49 -15.61
N ILE A 249 6.95 -2.37 -14.45
CA ILE A 249 6.70 -1.27 -13.50
C ILE A 249 7.88 -0.30 -13.57
N PHE A 250 7.57 0.98 -13.80
CA PHE A 250 8.53 2.07 -13.81
C PHE A 250 8.38 2.91 -12.55
N PHE A 251 9.46 3.08 -11.82
CA PHE A 251 9.49 3.89 -10.60
C PHE A 251 10.02 5.28 -10.88
N VAL A 252 9.23 6.30 -10.52
CA VAL A 252 9.59 7.71 -10.59
C VAL A 252 9.42 8.37 -9.23
N ARG A 253 10.23 9.40 -8.94
CA ARG A 253 10.23 10.07 -7.63
C ARG A 253 8.98 10.88 -7.37
N THR A 254 8.42 11.57 -8.38
CA THR A 254 7.37 12.57 -8.17
C THR A 254 6.08 12.26 -8.91
N LYS A 255 4.94 12.73 -8.37
CA LYS A 255 3.61 12.63 -8.99
C LYS A 255 3.59 13.30 -10.38
N HIS A 256 4.14 14.52 -10.47
CA HIS A 256 4.23 15.27 -11.72
C HIS A 256 5.17 14.60 -12.74
N GLY A 257 6.24 13.96 -12.26
CA GLY A 257 7.12 13.14 -13.11
C GLY A 257 6.37 11.96 -13.72
N ALA A 258 5.54 11.29 -12.92
CA ALA A 258 4.71 10.18 -13.38
C ALA A 258 3.71 10.62 -14.47
N ASP A 259 2.99 11.72 -14.23
CA ASP A 259 2.02 12.26 -15.18
C ASP A 259 2.71 12.68 -16.49
N ARG A 260 3.79 13.47 -16.40
CA ARG A 260 4.54 13.95 -17.56
C ARG A 260 5.11 12.81 -18.40
N LEU A 261 5.67 11.79 -17.74
CA LEU A 261 6.21 10.63 -18.45
C LEU A 261 5.10 9.85 -19.17
N THR A 262 3.97 9.62 -18.50
CA THR A 262 2.82 8.95 -19.12
C THR A 262 2.33 9.68 -20.36
N GLU A 263 2.27 11.01 -20.33
CA GLU A 263 1.90 11.83 -21.50
C GLU A 263 2.92 11.73 -22.64
N LYS A 264 4.23 11.72 -22.31
CA LYS A 264 5.28 11.52 -23.31
C LYS A 264 5.16 10.15 -23.99
N LEU A 265 4.98 9.10 -23.20
CA LEU A 265 4.81 7.74 -23.70
C LEU A 265 3.55 7.61 -24.59
N LYS A 266 2.44 8.23 -24.24
CA LYS A 266 1.24 8.28 -25.09
C LYS A 266 1.51 8.94 -26.44
N LYS A 267 2.29 10.02 -26.47
CA LYS A 267 2.68 10.69 -27.73
C LYS A 267 3.51 9.79 -28.63
N GLN A 268 4.28 8.87 -28.06
CA GLN A 268 5.10 7.88 -28.77
C GLN A 268 4.33 6.57 -29.06
N GLY A 269 3.04 6.52 -28.74
CA GLY A 269 2.19 5.34 -29.02
C GLY A 269 2.23 4.24 -27.97
N VAL A 270 2.70 4.55 -26.75
CA VAL A 270 2.74 3.58 -25.64
C VAL A 270 1.59 3.82 -24.66
N ASP A 271 0.70 2.85 -24.48
CA ASP A 271 -0.42 2.92 -23.53
C ASP A 271 0.02 2.56 -22.10
N ALA A 272 0.64 3.50 -21.42
CA ALA A 272 1.07 3.36 -20.03
C ALA A 272 -0.04 3.73 -19.04
N GLY A 273 -0.09 2.99 -17.92
CA GLY A 273 -0.88 3.35 -16.76
C GLY A 273 -0.10 4.25 -15.81
N VAL A 274 -0.79 5.14 -15.06
CA VAL A 274 -0.15 5.99 -14.06
C VAL A 274 -0.75 5.77 -12.68
N LEU A 275 0.13 5.60 -11.67
CA LEU A 275 -0.26 5.31 -10.30
C LEU A 275 0.51 6.17 -9.29
N HIS A 276 -0.18 7.14 -8.69
CA HIS A 276 0.37 7.99 -7.64
C HIS A 276 -0.72 8.55 -6.71
N GLY A 277 -0.32 9.11 -5.58
CA GLY A 277 -1.25 9.61 -4.55
C GLY A 277 -2.14 10.79 -4.96
N GLY A 278 -1.90 11.42 -6.12
CA GLY A 278 -2.77 12.47 -6.69
C GLY A 278 -3.98 11.93 -7.45
N ARG A 279 -4.02 10.62 -7.75
CA ARG A 279 -5.16 9.98 -8.41
C ARG A 279 -6.23 9.55 -7.42
N THR A 280 -7.50 9.64 -7.83
CA THR A 280 -8.61 9.13 -7.01
C THR A 280 -8.52 7.61 -6.87
N GLN A 281 -9.09 7.05 -5.79
CA GLN A 281 -9.06 5.60 -5.56
C GLN A 281 -9.69 4.82 -6.74
N LYS A 282 -10.78 5.32 -7.30
CA LYS A 282 -11.43 4.72 -8.48
C LYS A 282 -10.50 4.68 -9.70
N GLN A 283 -9.73 5.75 -9.96
CA GLN A 283 -8.75 5.78 -11.05
C GLN A 283 -7.62 4.78 -10.81
N ARG A 284 -7.08 4.73 -9.57
CA ARG A 284 -6.03 3.81 -9.17
C ARG A 284 -6.45 2.35 -9.38
N MET A 285 -7.64 1.97 -8.90
CA MET A 285 -8.18 0.63 -9.07
C MET A 285 -8.35 0.26 -10.55
N ARG A 286 -8.89 1.16 -11.37
CA ARG A 286 -9.06 0.93 -12.81
C ARG A 286 -7.72 0.68 -13.52
N VAL A 287 -6.70 1.48 -13.18
CA VAL A 287 -5.36 1.33 -13.78
C VAL A 287 -4.72 0.01 -13.34
N LEU A 288 -4.79 -0.32 -12.05
CA LEU A 288 -4.27 -1.58 -11.53
C LEU A 288 -4.95 -2.78 -12.15
N GLU A 289 -6.27 -2.76 -12.28
CA GLU A 289 -7.01 -3.83 -12.94
C GLU A 289 -6.61 -3.98 -14.41
N ALA A 290 -6.52 -2.87 -15.15
CA ALA A 290 -6.06 -2.89 -16.53
C ALA A 290 -4.62 -3.44 -16.67
N PHE A 291 -3.76 -3.18 -15.69
CA PHE A 291 -2.40 -3.71 -15.64
C PHE A 291 -2.39 -5.21 -15.27
N LYS A 292 -3.21 -5.64 -14.30
CA LYS A 292 -3.35 -7.05 -13.91
C LYS A 292 -3.81 -7.95 -15.05
N ILE A 293 -4.77 -7.51 -15.84
CA ILE A 293 -5.28 -8.27 -16.99
C ILE A 293 -4.44 -8.10 -18.27
N GLY A 294 -3.30 -7.39 -18.19
CA GLY A 294 -2.38 -7.17 -19.32
C GLY A 294 -2.87 -6.19 -20.38
N LYS A 295 -4.04 -5.51 -20.16
CA LYS A 295 -4.54 -4.46 -21.06
C LYS A 295 -3.57 -3.27 -21.12
N LYS A 296 -2.88 -2.98 -20.02
CA LYS A 296 -1.75 -2.06 -19.95
C LYS A 296 -0.51 -2.83 -19.56
N ARG A 297 0.55 -2.73 -20.36
CA ARG A 297 1.82 -3.44 -20.12
C ARG A 297 2.83 -2.62 -19.34
N ALA A 298 2.74 -1.30 -19.39
CA ALA A 298 3.59 -0.37 -18.66
C ALA A 298 2.81 0.34 -17.54
N LEU A 299 3.35 0.33 -16.31
CA LEU A 299 2.79 1.05 -15.15
C LEU A 299 3.82 2.02 -14.60
N ILE A 300 3.54 3.32 -14.65
CA ILE A 300 4.39 4.37 -14.10
C ILE A 300 3.90 4.66 -12.66
N ALA A 301 4.76 4.45 -11.66
CA ALA A 301 4.35 4.56 -10.28
C ALA A 301 5.34 5.35 -9.42
N THR A 302 4.82 5.99 -8.36
CA THR A 302 5.65 6.51 -7.26
C THR A 302 5.75 5.45 -6.15
N ASP A 303 6.82 5.47 -5.36
CA ASP A 303 7.08 4.51 -4.27
C ASP A 303 5.85 4.28 -3.38
N VAL A 304 5.33 5.34 -2.80
CA VAL A 304 4.17 5.28 -1.90
C VAL A 304 2.95 4.64 -2.57
N ALA A 305 2.77 4.84 -3.86
CA ALA A 305 1.61 4.31 -4.56
C ALA A 305 1.81 2.87 -5.05
N ALA A 306 3.05 2.47 -5.30
CA ALA A 306 3.41 1.11 -5.69
C ALA A 306 3.57 0.14 -4.50
N ARG A 307 3.70 0.69 -3.29
CA ARG A 307 3.72 -0.12 -2.06
C ARG A 307 2.40 -0.86 -1.89
N GLY A 308 2.47 -2.12 -1.46
CA GLY A 308 1.29 -2.97 -1.27
C GLY A 308 0.57 -3.39 -2.56
N ILE A 309 1.17 -3.17 -3.76
CA ILE A 309 0.62 -3.72 -5.00
C ILE A 309 1.10 -5.15 -5.18
N HIS A 310 0.14 -6.07 -5.23
CA HIS A 310 0.39 -7.44 -5.66
C HIS A 310 -0.14 -7.58 -7.10
N VAL A 311 0.79 -7.67 -8.02
CA VAL A 311 0.54 -8.03 -9.42
C VAL A 311 1.54 -9.11 -9.78
N ASP A 312 1.03 -10.22 -10.26
CA ASP A 312 1.84 -11.33 -10.73
C ASP A 312 2.32 -11.06 -12.16
N ASP A 313 3.28 -11.84 -12.63
CA ASP A 313 3.86 -11.77 -13.97
C ASP A 313 4.45 -10.39 -14.34
N VAL A 314 4.96 -9.65 -13.38
CA VAL A 314 5.80 -8.49 -13.66
C VAL A 314 7.21 -8.99 -13.92
N SER A 315 7.62 -9.00 -15.18
CA SER A 315 8.92 -9.52 -15.60
C SER A 315 10.04 -8.49 -15.55
N LEU A 316 9.71 -7.18 -15.48
CA LEU A 316 10.69 -6.11 -15.44
C LEU A 316 10.29 -5.00 -14.47
N VAL A 317 11.24 -4.58 -13.65
CA VAL A 317 11.16 -3.37 -12.82
C VAL A 317 12.21 -2.38 -13.28
N VAL A 318 11.80 -1.14 -13.53
CA VAL A 318 12.70 -0.06 -13.98
C VAL A 318 12.72 1.09 -12.98
N HIS A 319 13.87 1.39 -12.42
CA HIS A 319 14.10 2.58 -11.63
C HIS A 319 14.52 3.73 -12.54
N ILE A 320 13.56 4.56 -12.95
CA ILE A 320 13.84 5.76 -13.75
C ILE A 320 14.58 6.80 -12.92
N ASP A 321 14.14 6.93 -11.66
CA ASP A 321 14.84 7.68 -10.63
C ASP A 321 15.39 6.70 -9.59
N PRO A 322 16.67 6.81 -9.19
CA PRO A 322 17.22 5.98 -8.14
C PRO A 322 16.39 6.08 -6.85
N PRO A 323 16.18 4.97 -6.14
CA PRO A 323 15.54 4.99 -4.83
C PRO A 323 16.37 5.79 -3.81
N GLU A 324 15.76 6.17 -2.71
CA GLU A 324 16.46 6.94 -1.67
C GLU A 324 17.34 6.04 -0.79
N THR A 325 16.84 4.86 -0.46
CA THR A 325 17.50 3.87 0.41
C THR A 325 17.64 2.50 -0.25
N HIS A 326 18.52 1.67 0.28
CA HIS A 326 18.64 0.27 -0.14
C HIS A 326 17.36 -0.54 0.17
N LYS A 327 16.63 -0.19 1.24
CA LYS A 327 15.33 -0.81 1.53
C LYS A 327 14.31 -0.50 0.42
N ASP A 328 14.21 0.76 -0.01
CA ASP A 328 13.34 1.13 -1.14
C ASP A 328 13.74 0.39 -2.41
N TYR A 329 15.06 0.19 -2.64
CA TYR A 329 15.56 -0.59 -3.76
C TYR A 329 15.00 -2.02 -3.72
N LEU A 330 15.11 -2.71 -2.60
CA LEU A 330 14.62 -4.08 -2.43
C LEU A 330 13.09 -4.17 -2.52
N HIS A 331 12.37 -3.20 -1.95
CA HIS A 331 10.90 -3.13 -2.04
C HIS A 331 10.39 -2.92 -3.47
N ARG A 332 11.12 -2.12 -4.29
CA ARG A 332 10.82 -1.97 -5.72
C ARG A 332 11.17 -3.24 -6.49
N ALA A 333 12.36 -3.79 -6.28
CA ALA A 333 12.81 -5.02 -6.90
C ALA A 333 11.86 -6.18 -6.64
N GLY A 334 11.37 -6.34 -5.41
CA GLY A 334 10.40 -7.38 -5.03
C GLY A 334 9.01 -7.24 -5.68
N ARG A 335 8.82 -6.33 -6.64
CA ARG A 335 7.63 -6.31 -7.50
C ARG A 335 7.75 -7.27 -8.68
N THR A 336 8.95 -7.77 -8.99
CA THR A 336 9.21 -8.84 -9.96
C THR A 336 9.69 -10.14 -9.26
N ALA A 337 9.98 -11.18 -10.01
CA ALA A 337 10.47 -12.49 -9.53
C ALA A 337 9.59 -13.13 -8.44
N ARG A 338 8.28 -13.08 -8.60
CA ARG A 338 7.31 -13.67 -7.66
C ARG A 338 6.96 -15.09 -8.04
N ALA A 339 6.57 -15.89 -7.04
CA ALA A 339 6.15 -17.28 -7.20
C ALA A 339 7.17 -18.17 -7.96
N GLY A 340 8.48 -17.87 -7.86
CA GLY A 340 9.54 -18.64 -8.52
C GLY A 340 9.78 -18.27 -9.99
N ALA A 341 9.15 -17.20 -10.50
CA ALA A 341 9.43 -16.66 -11.83
C ALA A 341 10.75 -15.87 -11.83
N LYS A 342 11.40 -15.83 -13.00
CA LYS A 342 12.57 -14.95 -13.23
C LYS A 342 12.16 -13.50 -13.34
N GLY A 343 13.00 -12.59 -12.86
CA GLY A 343 12.74 -11.17 -12.90
C GLY A 343 13.97 -10.35 -13.27
N THR A 344 13.77 -9.22 -13.95
CA THR A 344 14.84 -8.28 -14.26
C THR A 344 14.59 -6.95 -13.56
N VAL A 345 15.64 -6.39 -12.97
CA VAL A 345 15.63 -5.08 -12.33
C VAL A 345 16.64 -4.18 -13.03
N VAL A 346 16.16 -3.09 -13.58
CA VAL A 346 16.99 -2.12 -14.30
C VAL A 346 16.97 -0.78 -13.56
N SER A 347 18.15 -0.20 -13.31
CA SER A 347 18.28 1.16 -12.83
C SER A 347 18.85 2.04 -13.94
N LEU A 348 18.10 3.05 -14.39
CA LEU A 348 18.58 4.03 -15.35
C LEU A 348 19.45 5.06 -14.62
N ALA A 349 20.69 5.18 -15.02
CA ALA A 349 21.66 6.08 -14.43
C ALA A 349 22.25 7.03 -15.48
N SER A 350 22.50 8.28 -15.09
CA SER A 350 23.41 9.16 -15.83
C SER A 350 24.84 8.95 -15.37
N SER A 351 25.81 9.41 -16.14
CA SER A 351 27.23 9.38 -15.76
C SER A 351 27.48 10.00 -14.38
N GLY A 352 26.68 11.00 -13.98
CA GLY A 352 26.82 11.69 -12.68
C GLY A 352 26.26 10.92 -11.48
N ASN A 353 25.26 10.06 -11.66
CA ASN A 353 24.61 9.37 -10.53
C ASN A 353 24.89 7.86 -10.48
N ARG A 354 25.62 7.28 -11.44
CA ARG A 354 25.91 5.84 -11.50
C ARG A 354 26.57 5.29 -10.23
N LYS A 355 27.53 6.04 -9.65
CA LYS A 355 28.20 5.63 -8.40
C LYS A 355 27.20 5.48 -7.24
N ARG A 356 26.20 6.37 -7.15
CA ARG A 356 25.14 6.28 -6.13
C ARG A 356 24.30 5.02 -6.33
N VAL A 357 23.96 4.67 -7.57
CA VAL A 357 23.17 3.46 -7.87
C VAL A 357 23.95 2.20 -7.47
N HIS A 358 25.24 2.14 -7.79
CA HIS A 358 26.09 1.02 -7.37
C HIS A 358 26.23 0.90 -5.84
N ASN A 359 26.35 2.02 -5.15
CA ASN A 359 26.40 2.01 -3.68
C ASN A 359 25.09 1.47 -3.08
N LEU A 360 23.93 1.88 -3.61
CA LEU A 360 22.64 1.34 -3.20
C LEU A 360 22.54 -0.18 -3.44
N GLY A 361 23.05 -0.67 -4.57
CA GLY A 361 23.11 -2.11 -4.84
C GLY A 361 24.02 -2.85 -3.87
N LYS A 362 25.18 -2.29 -3.59
CA LYS A 362 26.12 -2.85 -2.60
C LYS A 362 25.50 -2.91 -1.19
N GLU A 363 24.83 -1.84 -0.77
CA GLU A 363 24.11 -1.80 0.51
C GLU A 363 22.92 -2.77 0.54
N ALA A 364 22.27 -3.00 -0.61
CA ALA A 364 21.20 -3.98 -0.77
C ALA A 364 21.70 -5.44 -0.86
N GLY A 365 23.03 -5.65 -0.94
CA GLY A 365 23.62 -6.98 -1.08
C GLY A 365 23.47 -7.62 -2.46
N VAL A 366 23.15 -6.81 -3.52
CA VAL A 366 22.92 -7.30 -4.88
C VAL A 366 24.10 -6.99 -5.80
N LYS A 367 24.41 -7.93 -6.70
CA LYS A 367 25.38 -7.70 -7.77
C LYS A 367 24.70 -7.03 -8.95
N MET A 368 25.28 -5.96 -9.48
CA MET A 368 24.74 -5.22 -10.61
C MET A 368 25.69 -5.22 -11.78
N SER A 369 25.21 -5.53 -12.97
CA SER A 369 25.96 -5.38 -14.23
C SER A 369 25.75 -3.98 -14.77
N GLU A 370 26.83 -3.27 -15.15
CA GLU A 370 26.75 -1.93 -15.74
C GLU A 370 26.91 -2.02 -17.25
N THR A 371 26.06 -1.37 -18.01
CA THR A 371 26.12 -1.27 -19.46
C THR A 371 25.76 0.13 -19.90
N LYS A 372 26.59 0.77 -20.76
CA LYS A 372 26.23 2.02 -21.41
C LYS A 372 25.35 1.71 -22.61
N VAL A 373 24.19 2.35 -22.69
CA VAL A 373 23.22 2.14 -23.77
C VAL A 373 22.69 3.48 -24.28
N ASP A 374 22.30 3.49 -25.54
CA ASP A 374 21.54 4.55 -26.18
C ASP A 374 20.27 3.96 -26.83
N SER A 375 19.61 4.73 -27.69
CA SER A 375 18.41 4.30 -28.40
C SER A 375 18.73 3.14 -29.35
N LEU A 376 17.89 2.09 -29.33
CA LEU A 376 18.02 0.87 -30.16
C LEU A 376 19.34 0.08 -29.95
N HIS A 377 19.98 0.26 -28.80
CA HIS A 377 21.19 -0.49 -28.47
C HIS A 377 20.90 -1.99 -28.32
N PRO A 378 21.70 -2.90 -28.91
CA PRO A 378 21.45 -4.35 -28.82
C PRO A 378 21.36 -4.89 -27.39
N GLU A 379 22.21 -4.40 -26.48
CA GLU A 379 22.19 -4.79 -25.06
C GLU A 379 20.92 -4.28 -24.35
N LEU A 380 20.38 -3.12 -24.72
CA LEU A 380 19.10 -2.64 -24.21
C LEU A 380 18.00 -3.63 -24.57
N MET A 381 17.95 -4.08 -25.82
CA MET A 381 16.99 -5.07 -26.28
C MET A 381 17.18 -6.42 -25.57
N ARG A 382 18.41 -6.89 -25.45
CA ARG A 382 18.75 -8.16 -24.80
C ARG A 382 18.36 -8.20 -23.33
N ILE A 383 18.64 -7.11 -22.57
CA ILE A 383 18.41 -7.05 -21.13
C ILE A 383 16.93 -6.82 -20.82
N THR A 384 16.28 -5.93 -21.56
CA THR A 384 14.95 -5.45 -21.21
C THR A 384 13.83 -5.99 -22.11
N GLY A 385 14.16 -6.53 -23.26
CA GLY A 385 13.20 -6.83 -24.31
C GLY A 385 12.64 -5.58 -24.98
N ALA A 386 13.35 -4.44 -24.90
CA ALA A 386 12.93 -3.18 -25.49
C ALA A 386 12.58 -3.32 -26.98
N GLN A 387 11.53 -2.61 -27.39
CA GLN A 387 11.03 -2.58 -28.77
C GLN A 387 10.79 -1.15 -29.20
N GLU A 388 10.84 -0.88 -30.48
CA GLU A 388 10.50 0.41 -31.01
C GLU A 388 9.03 0.75 -30.74
N PRO A 389 8.72 1.96 -30.21
CA PRO A 389 7.35 2.39 -30.02
C PRO A 389 6.65 2.61 -31.36
N SER A 390 5.33 2.44 -31.41
CA SER A 390 4.57 2.57 -32.67
C SER A 390 4.65 3.96 -33.33
N GLY A 391 5.08 4.98 -32.59
CA GLY A 391 5.11 6.37 -33.05
C GLY A 391 3.73 7.02 -33.29
N ILE A 392 2.64 6.24 -33.17
CA ILE A 392 1.27 6.72 -33.40
C ILE A 392 0.72 7.23 -32.07
N PRO A 393 0.49 8.55 -31.89
CA PRO A 393 0.00 9.07 -30.62
C PRO A 393 -1.33 8.46 -30.19
N ILE A 394 -1.40 8.03 -28.93
CA ILE A 394 -2.64 7.55 -28.33
C ILE A 394 -3.44 8.76 -27.85
N THR A 395 -4.46 9.12 -28.60
CA THR A 395 -5.47 10.07 -28.16
C THR A 395 -6.43 9.36 -27.23
N ASP A 396 -6.64 9.90 -26.02
CA ASP A 396 -7.76 9.48 -25.18
C ASP A 396 -9.04 9.84 -25.97
N GLN A 397 -9.50 8.93 -26.83
CA GLN A 397 -10.88 9.03 -27.31
C GLN A 397 -11.73 9.03 -26.05
N ALA A 398 -12.27 10.18 -25.72
CA ALA A 398 -13.35 10.29 -24.76
C ALA A 398 -14.35 9.21 -25.22
N VAL A 399 -14.51 8.15 -24.43
CA VAL A 399 -15.62 7.23 -24.65
C VAL A 399 -16.81 8.15 -24.84
N PRO A 400 -17.48 8.13 -26.01
CA PRO A 400 -18.65 8.96 -26.20
C PRO A 400 -19.48 8.70 -24.96
N ARG A 401 -19.86 9.74 -24.23
CA ARG A 401 -20.89 9.62 -23.21
C ARG A 401 -22.06 9.02 -24.00
N SER A 402 -22.15 7.70 -23.97
CA SER A 402 -23.37 7.03 -24.39
C SER A 402 -24.43 7.82 -23.67
N GLU A 403 -25.27 8.45 -24.43
CA GLU A 403 -26.37 9.29 -24.01
C GLU A 403 -26.90 8.71 -22.72
N ARG A 404 -26.63 9.42 -21.63
CA ARG A 404 -27.38 9.17 -20.41
C ARG A 404 -28.79 9.35 -20.87
N SER A 405 -29.50 8.24 -21.06
CA SER A 405 -30.95 8.23 -21.20
C SER A 405 -31.44 9.24 -20.17
N LYS A 406 -31.89 10.39 -20.69
CA LYS A 406 -32.59 11.39 -19.89
C LYS A 406 -33.62 10.58 -19.10
N PRO A 407 -33.78 10.77 -17.81
CA PRO A 407 -34.84 10.07 -17.09
C PRO A 407 -36.11 10.33 -17.86
N GLY A 408 -36.70 9.25 -18.35
CA GLY A 408 -37.85 9.29 -19.23
C GLY A 408 -38.89 10.22 -18.62
N ARG A 409 -39.26 11.27 -19.34
CA ARG A 409 -40.50 11.96 -19.13
C ARG A 409 -41.57 10.87 -19.04
N ARG A 410 -42.20 10.79 -17.88
CA ARG A 410 -43.37 9.99 -17.60
C ARG A 410 -44.34 10.22 -18.78
N PRO A 411 -44.77 9.20 -19.52
CA PRO A 411 -45.74 9.42 -20.60
C PRO A 411 -47.00 9.97 -19.95
N GLU A 412 -47.39 11.18 -20.36
CA GLU A 412 -48.75 11.69 -20.15
C GLU A 412 -49.68 10.67 -20.78
N ARG A 413 -50.53 10.07 -19.96
CA ARG A 413 -51.64 9.25 -20.43
C ARG A 413 -52.49 10.11 -21.37
N ARG A 414 -52.33 9.95 -22.67
CA ARG A 414 -53.30 10.34 -23.67
C ARG A 414 -54.54 9.50 -23.38
N SER A 415 -55.60 10.19 -22.91
CA SER A 415 -56.96 9.64 -22.93
C SER A 415 -57.37 9.47 -24.36
N GLU A 416 -57.41 8.26 -24.84
CA GLU A 416 -58.06 7.90 -26.11
C GLU A 416 -59.56 8.11 -26.00
N GLY A 417 -60.09 8.74 -27.01
CA GLY A 417 -61.45 9.20 -27.16
C GLY A 417 -62.49 8.08 -27.10
N ARG A 418 -63.55 8.39 -26.45
CA ARG A 418 -64.82 7.65 -26.49
C ARG A 418 -65.75 8.36 -27.48
N PRO A 419 -66.45 7.66 -28.40
CA PRO A 419 -67.21 8.27 -29.47
C PRO A 419 -68.47 8.94 -28.97
N GLU A 420 -68.81 9.99 -29.67
CA GLU A 420 -70.05 10.76 -29.55
C GLU A 420 -71.33 9.88 -29.72
N ARG A 421 -72.26 10.07 -28.80
CA ARG A 421 -73.68 9.84 -29.04
C ARG A 421 -74.42 11.13 -28.74
N ARG A 422 -74.98 11.67 -29.83
CA ARG A 422 -76.07 12.70 -29.88
C ARG A 422 -77.25 12.26 -29.02
N SER A 423 -77.77 13.16 -28.22
CA SER A 423 -79.20 13.43 -28.11
C SER A 423 -79.48 14.71 -27.33
N GLU A 424 -80.27 15.45 -27.92
CA GLU A 424 -80.91 16.72 -27.63
C GLU A 424 -81.59 16.83 -26.25
N GLY A 425 -81.67 18.05 -25.74
CA GLY A 425 -82.87 18.45 -25.01
C GLY A 425 -82.74 19.14 -23.70
N ARG A 426 -82.79 20.46 -23.75
CA ARG A 426 -83.58 21.41 -22.93
C ARG A 426 -83.36 21.54 -21.40
N SER A 427 -83.05 22.78 -21.10
CA SER A 427 -83.75 23.75 -20.20
C SER A 427 -83.44 23.81 -18.75
N ASP A 428 -82.92 24.96 -18.37
CA ASP A 428 -83.25 25.82 -17.22
C ASP A 428 -83.45 25.25 -15.83
N ARG A 429 -82.66 25.64 -14.88
CA ARG A 429 -83.08 26.57 -13.81
C ARG A 429 -81.98 26.75 -12.72
N GLN A 430 -81.78 28.00 -12.48
CA GLN A 430 -81.29 28.65 -11.30
C GLN A 430 -81.47 27.90 -9.95
N GLY A 431 -80.53 28.07 -9.05
CA GLY A 431 -80.77 27.85 -7.64
C GLY A 431 -79.51 27.81 -6.77
N ASP A 432 -79.13 28.92 -6.36
CA ASP A 432 -78.47 29.38 -5.15
C ASP A 432 -78.34 28.40 -3.96
N ARG A 433 -77.25 28.64 -3.20
CA ARG A 433 -77.18 28.63 -1.72
C ARG A 433 -76.34 27.54 -1.02
N LYS A 434 -75.30 28.12 -0.42
CA LYS A 434 -74.94 28.00 1.00
C LYS A 434 -74.21 26.75 1.52
N ARG A 435 -73.02 27.05 1.98
CA ARG A 435 -72.34 26.44 3.13
C ARG A 435 -73.28 26.35 4.35
N PRO A 436 -73.17 25.36 5.24
CA PRO A 436 -72.51 25.62 6.51
C PRO A 436 -71.67 24.49 7.13
N GLU A 437 -70.87 24.92 8.03
CA GLU A 437 -70.09 24.49 9.14
C GLU A 437 -70.62 23.36 10.03
N LYS A 438 -69.61 22.70 10.69
CA LYS A 438 -69.53 22.17 12.07
C LYS A 438 -70.54 21.16 12.64
N ARG A 439 -69.94 20.14 13.27
CA ARG A 439 -70.09 19.62 14.65
C ARG A 439 -69.73 18.14 14.67
N SER A 440 -68.75 17.66 15.46
CA SER A 440 -68.60 17.39 16.92
C SER A 440 -69.58 16.36 17.50
N SER A 441 -68.99 15.47 18.27
CA SER A 441 -69.51 14.63 19.34
C SER A 441 -69.40 13.13 19.04
N ASP A 442 -69.12 12.21 19.89
CA ASP A 442 -68.75 12.15 21.33
C ASP A 442 -68.78 10.65 21.72
N LYS A 443 -67.99 10.28 22.76
CA LYS A 443 -68.17 9.22 23.77
C LYS A 443 -68.15 7.75 23.39
N SER A 444 -67.31 6.96 24.08
CA SER A 444 -67.47 6.37 25.43
C SER A 444 -66.30 5.44 25.73
N ARG A 445 -65.50 5.56 26.78
CA ARG A 445 -65.66 5.19 28.20
C ARG A 445 -65.64 3.70 28.52
N SER A 446 -64.56 3.25 29.25
CA SER A 446 -64.56 2.40 30.45
C SER A 446 -63.12 2.20 30.90
N GLU A 447 -62.72 2.77 31.98
CA GLU A 447 -62.76 2.39 33.41
C GLU A 447 -61.48 1.67 33.89
N GLU A 448 -60.87 2.34 34.86
CA GLU A 448 -59.77 1.98 35.78
C GLU A 448 -60.13 0.80 36.73
N PRO A 449 -59.17 0.31 37.56
CA PRO A 449 -59.02 0.95 38.88
C PRO A 449 -57.59 1.06 39.46
N ARG A 450 -57.51 2.05 40.33
CA ARG A 450 -56.55 2.50 41.34
C ARG A 450 -56.05 1.45 42.31
N ARG A 451 -54.84 1.67 42.87
CA ARG A 451 -54.46 1.67 44.32
C ARG A 451 -53.10 2.38 44.46
N GLU A 452 -53.06 3.49 45.12
CA GLU A 452 -52.76 3.95 46.50
C GLU A 452 -51.27 3.82 46.89
N ARG A 453 -50.63 4.97 47.04
CA ARG A 453 -50.11 5.84 48.12
C ARG A 453 -49.11 5.21 49.09
N THR A 454 -47.98 5.91 49.28
CA THR A 454 -47.60 6.63 50.51
C THR A 454 -46.38 7.54 50.26
N ASN A 455 -46.55 8.80 50.57
CA ASN A 455 -45.92 9.78 51.45
C ASN A 455 -44.37 9.87 51.53
N GLY A 456 -43.90 11.11 51.33
CA GLY A 456 -43.09 11.92 52.29
C GLY A 456 -41.87 12.52 51.59
N GLU A 457 -41.78 13.72 51.40
CA GLU A 457 -41.40 14.93 52.15
C GLU A 457 -40.95 16.07 51.20
N LYS A 458 -41.48 17.20 51.52
CA LYS A 458 -41.24 18.52 50.93
C LYS A 458 -39.83 19.06 51.23
N ARG A 459 -39.16 19.65 50.26
CA ARG A 459 -38.39 20.90 50.49
C ARG A 459 -38.48 21.83 49.28
N GLU A 460 -38.87 23.07 49.58
CA GLU A 460 -39.13 24.20 48.70
C GLU A 460 -37.87 24.78 48.02
N PRO A 461 -38.08 25.59 46.99
CA PRO A 461 -36.99 26.12 46.14
C PRO A 461 -36.49 27.47 46.62
N ARG A 462 -35.19 27.65 46.68
CA ARG A 462 -34.55 28.98 46.82
C ARG A 462 -34.39 29.62 45.44
N ARG A 463 -35.07 30.72 45.25
CA ARG A 463 -34.86 31.72 44.22
C ARG A 463 -33.61 32.53 44.55
N GLU A 464 -32.71 32.69 43.59
CA GLU A 464 -31.79 33.85 43.50
C GLU A 464 -31.64 34.32 42.04
N PRO A 465 -31.22 35.59 41.79
CA PRO A 465 -31.86 36.41 40.78
C PRO A 465 -31.12 36.46 39.43
N ARG A 466 -31.90 36.89 38.43
CA ARG A 466 -31.45 37.21 37.07
C ARG A 466 -30.32 38.24 37.08
N GLY A 467 -29.15 37.87 36.59
CA GLY A 467 -28.13 38.78 36.10
C GLY A 467 -28.17 38.83 34.59
N GLU A 468 -28.34 40.01 34.06
CA GLU A 468 -28.25 40.37 32.65
C GLU A 468 -26.90 39.94 32.08
N ARG A 469 -26.91 39.18 31.00
CA ARG A 469 -25.72 38.86 30.22
C ARG A 469 -25.85 39.53 28.85
N THR A 470 -25.25 40.68 28.75
CA THR A 470 -24.98 41.39 27.51
C THR A 470 -24.22 40.51 26.54
N GLU A 471 -24.77 40.39 25.34
CA GLU A 471 -24.10 39.83 24.18
C GLU A 471 -22.91 40.71 23.77
N GLN A 472 -21.70 40.28 24.07
CA GLN A 472 -20.50 40.79 23.41
C GLN A 472 -20.13 39.87 22.25
N ARG A 473 -20.54 40.32 21.07
CA ARG A 473 -20.08 39.87 19.76
C ARG A 473 -18.58 40.15 19.66
N ARG A 474 -17.72 39.10 19.82
CA ARG A 474 -16.29 39.20 19.55
C ARG A 474 -16.08 39.22 18.05
N GLU A 475 -15.86 40.38 17.48
CA GLU A 475 -15.26 40.61 16.17
C GLU A 475 -13.80 40.11 16.19
N LYS A 476 -13.47 39.24 15.24
CA LYS A 476 -12.07 38.85 14.96
C LYS A 476 -11.37 40.02 14.27
N PRO A 477 -10.17 40.44 14.70
CA PRO A 477 -9.43 41.46 13.98
C PRO A 477 -8.97 40.96 12.61
N ARG A 478 -9.36 41.68 11.57
CA ARG A 478 -8.82 41.54 10.20
C ARG A 478 -7.39 42.02 10.23
N GLY A 479 -6.46 41.05 10.24
CA GLY A 479 -5.03 41.31 10.11
C GLY A 479 -4.68 42.01 8.80
N ASN A 480 -3.97 43.11 8.96
CA ASN A 480 -3.59 44.08 7.94
C ASN A 480 -2.73 43.40 6.84
N ARG A 481 -3.23 43.39 5.61
CA ARG A 481 -2.61 42.82 4.41
C ARG A 481 -1.26 43.46 4.07
N GLU A 482 -1.02 44.68 4.58
CA GLU A 482 0.23 45.41 4.38
C GLU A 482 1.37 44.93 5.27
N GLU A 483 1.13 44.50 6.50
CA GLU A 483 2.15 43.98 7.39
C GLU A 483 2.70 42.63 6.90
N ARG A 484 1.86 41.75 6.38
CA ARG A 484 2.30 40.48 5.74
C ARG A 484 3.16 40.74 4.49
N ARG A 485 2.90 41.80 3.76
CA ARG A 485 3.69 42.15 2.57
C ARG A 485 5.07 42.71 2.94
N LYS A 486 5.17 43.42 4.06
CA LYS A 486 6.45 43.95 4.60
C LYS A 486 7.31 42.87 5.22
N GLU A 487 6.69 41.85 5.82
CA GLU A 487 7.41 40.69 6.39
C GLU A 487 7.97 39.75 5.31
N LEU A 488 7.24 39.54 4.21
CA LEU A 488 7.73 38.80 3.03
C LEU A 488 8.92 39.51 2.35
N GLN A 489 8.87 40.84 2.21
CA GLN A 489 9.99 41.62 1.63
C GLN A 489 11.23 41.66 2.55
N ARG A 490 11.06 41.56 3.86
CA ARG A 490 12.15 41.49 4.84
C ARG A 490 12.87 40.15 4.80
N ASN A 491 12.15 39.06 4.53
CA ASN A 491 12.72 37.71 4.42
C ASN A 491 13.43 37.48 3.08
N GLU A 492 12.96 38.09 1.99
CA GLU A 492 13.65 38.06 0.70
C GLU A 492 14.98 38.83 0.71
N ARG A 493 15.10 39.92 1.47
CA ARG A 493 16.35 40.67 1.63
C ARG A 493 17.38 39.97 2.51
N ARG A 494 16.99 38.96 3.31
CA ARG A 494 17.92 38.13 4.14
C ARG A 494 18.49 36.93 3.41
N ALA A 495 17.95 36.56 2.27
CA ALA A 495 18.34 35.38 1.49
C ALA A 495 19.27 35.66 0.30
N ALA A 496 19.71 36.90 0.05
CA ALA A 496 20.64 37.23 -1.03
C ALA A 496 22.11 37.08 -0.59
N PRO A 497 22.94 36.38 -1.35
CA PRO A 497 24.37 36.23 -1.02
C PRO A 497 25.11 37.54 -1.24
N ARG A 498 25.92 37.95 -0.25
CA ARG A 498 26.83 39.10 -0.31
C ARG A 498 27.85 38.89 -1.43
N LYS A 499 27.78 39.70 -2.47
CA LYS A 499 28.85 39.89 -3.45
C LYS A 499 29.93 40.77 -2.83
N SER A 500 31.14 40.25 -2.66
CA SER A 500 32.32 41.02 -2.32
C SER A 500 32.75 41.87 -3.53
N SER A 501 32.74 43.18 -3.38
CA SER A 501 33.31 44.15 -4.28
C SER A 501 34.81 44.27 -4.02
N SER A 502 35.64 43.93 -5.01
CA SER A 502 37.01 44.38 -5.05
C SER A 502 37.18 45.34 -6.22
N THR A 503 37.54 46.57 -5.87
CA THR A 503 37.80 47.71 -6.74
C THR A 503 39.10 47.52 -7.48
N THR A 504 39.06 47.77 -8.76
CA THR A 504 40.17 47.89 -9.71
C THR A 504 40.91 49.21 -9.49
N SER A 505 42.27 49.18 -9.48
CA SER A 505 43.07 50.25 -10.05
C SER A 505 44.33 49.67 -10.63
N GLY A 506 44.55 50.00 -11.91
CA GLY A 506 45.65 49.51 -12.70
C GLY A 506 46.95 50.23 -12.45
N LYS A 507 48.05 49.62 -12.83
CA LYS A 507 49.11 50.22 -13.63
C LYS A 507 50.12 49.16 -14.09
N GLN A 508 50.49 49.33 -15.34
CA GLN A 508 51.50 48.69 -16.15
C GLN A 508 52.87 48.58 -15.46
N THR A 509 53.67 47.57 -15.74
CA THR A 509 54.82 47.54 -16.58
C THR A 509 55.76 46.37 -16.26
N SER A 510 56.15 45.69 -17.33
CA SER A 510 57.47 45.18 -17.70
C SER A 510 58.20 44.08 -16.93
N LYS A 511 58.40 43.01 -17.71
CA LYS A 511 59.67 42.30 -18.08
C LYS A 511 60.68 41.84 -17.02
N LYS A 512 60.97 40.58 -17.17
CA LYS A 512 62.30 39.88 -17.30
C LYS A 512 62.46 38.74 -16.27
N THR A 513 62.50 37.52 -16.78
CA THR A 513 63.65 36.63 -17.07
C THR A 513 64.42 36.09 -15.85
N SER A 514 64.64 34.77 -15.97
CA SER A 514 65.74 33.95 -15.41
C SER A 514 65.57 33.59 -13.92
N GLY A 515 65.77 32.39 -13.46
CA GLY A 515 66.57 31.27 -13.86
C GLY A 515 67.04 30.53 -12.63
N ILE A 516 67.01 29.23 -12.68
CA ILE A 516 68.09 28.34 -12.24
C ILE A 516 68.32 28.06 -10.71
N LYS A 517 68.38 26.74 -10.44
CA LYS A 517 69.18 25.98 -9.46
C LYS A 517 68.66 25.92 -8.01
N ALA A 518 68.41 24.76 -7.48
CA ALA A 518 69.24 23.58 -7.16
C ALA A 518 69.82 23.61 -5.76
N GLN A 519 69.76 22.47 -5.20
CA GLN A 519 70.61 21.86 -4.14
C GLN A 519 70.01 21.79 -2.74
N ARG A 520 69.76 20.53 -2.30
CA ARG A 520 70.59 19.66 -1.43
C ARG A 520 70.71 20.19 0.00
N SER A 521 70.44 19.42 1.01
CA SER A 521 71.24 18.36 1.65
C SER A 521 70.52 17.91 2.95
N THR A 522 70.41 16.63 3.20
CA THR A 522 71.23 15.75 4.04
C THR A 522 70.98 15.83 5.57
N GLY A 523 70.88 14.65 6.12
CA GLY A 523 71.32 14.26 7.45
C GLY A 523 70.25 13.50 8.22
N ASP A 524 70.22 12.24 8.21
CA ASP A 524 71.04 11.21 8.89
C ASP A 524 70.66 11.07 10.40
N ARG A 525 70.24 9.96 10.81
CA ARG A 525 70.86 8.83 11.52
C ARG A 525 69.90 8.05 12.41
N ASN A 526 69.88 6.74 12.09
CA ASN A 526 70.15 5.56 12.97
C ASN A 526 69.35 5.40 14.28
N ARG A 527 68.84 4.22 14.58
CA ARG A 527 69.36 2.87 14.82
C ARG A 527 68.20 1.92 15.05
N GLU A 528 68.18 0.78 14.40
CA GLU A 528 68.51 -0.59 14.89
C GLU A 528 67.79 -0.96 16.20
N VAL A 529 67.13 -2.14 16.33
CA VAL A 529 67.67 -3.50 16.35
C VAL A 529 66.53 -4.53 16.47
N THR A 530 66.57 -5.53 15.58
CA THR A 530 66.40 -7.00 15.67
C THR A 530 65.23 -7.65 16.41
N GLN A 531 64.69 -8.61 15.74
CA GLN A 531 64.74 -10.10 15.73
C GLN A 531 63.42 -10.66 16.34
N GLU A 532 62.83 -11.76 16.00
CA GLU A 532 63.04 -12.96 15.17
C GLU A 532 61.71 -13.71 15.06
N SER A 533 61.43 -14.23 13.92
CA SER A 533 61.05 -15.61 13.52
C SER A 533 60.06 -16.42 14.36
N ASN A 534 59.00 -16.95 13.73
CA ASN A 534 58.88 -18.38 13.51
C ASN A 534 57.60 -18.76 12.70
N LYS A 535 57.88 -19.36 11.54
CA LYS A 535 56.96 -20.32 10.85
C LYS A 535 57.38 -21.73 11.25
N PRO A 536 56.45 -22.70 11.23
CA PRO A 536 56.64 -23.82 10.30
C PRO A 536 55.35 -24.34 9.63
N LYS A 537 55.43 -24.53 8.33
CA LYS A 537 55.46 -25.72 7.46
C LYS A 537 54.29 -26.72 7.56
N LYS A 538 53.66 -26.82 6.38
CA LYS A 538 52.99 -27.90 5.64
C LYS A 538 53.18 -29.34 6.13
N GLN A 539 52.09 -30.12 6.09
CA GLN A 539 52.14 -31.52 5.61
C GLN A 539 50.93 -31.89 4.77
N LYS A 540 51.25 -32.38 3.56
CA LYS A 540 50.40 -33.10 2.59
C LYS A 540 50.24 -34.54 3.05
N ARG A 541 49.04 -35.12 2.84
CA ARG A 541 48.89 -36.55 2.48
C ARG A 541 47.62 -36.77 1.64
N LYS A 542 47.80 -37.34 0.49
CA LYS A 542 46.90 -38.15 -0.36
C LYS A 542 47.52 -39.57 -0.39
N PRO A 543 46.90 -40.56 -1.01
CA PRO A 543 45.52 -41.07 -1.16
C PRO A 543 45.45 -42.61 -0.91
N GLN A 544 44.24 -43.21 -0.89
CA GLN A 544 44.06 -44.63 -1.30
C GLN A 544 42.56 -44.90 -1.52
N ASP A 545 42.31 -45.37 -2.52
CA ASP A 545 41.73 -46.19 -3.54
C ASP A 545 40.88 -47.39 -3.04
N LYS A 546 39.89 -47.73 -3.93
CA LYS A 546 39.18 -49.01 -4.16
C LYS A 546 37.95 -49.32 -3.30
N ASN A 547 36.76 -49.55 -3.85
CA ASN A 547 36.40 -50.63 -4.77
C ASN A 547 34.96 -50.56 -5.30
N LYS A 548 34.77 -50.82 -6.53
CA LYS A 548 33.74 -51.45 -7.35
C LYS A 548 32.47 -52.03 -6.68
N GLY A 549 31.33 -51.74 -7.29
CA GLY A 549 30.11 -52.53 -7.16
C GLY A 549 29.05 -52.16 -8.20
N LYS A 550 28.94 -52.98 -9.22
CA LYS A 550 28.01 -52.97 -10.37
C LYS A 550 26.54 -53.11 -9.95
N GLY A 551 25.63 -52.51 -10.73
CA GLY A 551 24.41 -53.25 -11.00
C GLY A 551 23.16 -52.42 -11.32
N LYS A 552 22.86 -52.35 -12.61
CA LYS A 552 21.57 -52.50 -13.31
C LYS A 552 20.60 -51.32 -13.46
N ARG A 553 20.44 -51.07 -14.72
CA ARG A 553 19.38 -50.43 -15.55
C ARG A 553 17.94 -50.83 -15.19
N VAL A 554 17.05 -49.95 -15.70
CA VAL A 554 15.66 -50.07 -16.21
C VAL A 554 14.74 -49.13 -15.39
N GLY A 555 13.94 -48.23 -15.92
CA GLY A 555 13.36 -48.00 -17.21
C GLY A 555 12.63 -46.65 -17.26
N LYS A 556 12.51 -46.11 -18.43
CA LYS A 556 11.70 -44.98 -18.86
C LYS A 556 10.21 -45.17 -18.51
N TYR A 557 9.52 -44.12 -18.08
CA TYR A 557 8.17 -43.83 -18.58
C TYR A 557 7.95 -42.32 -18.60
N ALA A 558 7.69 -41.84 -19.79
CA ALA A 558 7.09 -40.54 -20.10
C ALA A 558 5.56 -40.66 -19.98
N TRP A 559 4.90 -39.63 -19.48
CA TRP A 559 3.53 -39.22 -19.90
C TRP A 559 3.35 -37.75 -19.58
N LYS A 560 3.03 -37.06 -20.55
CA LYS A 560 2.20 -35.94 -21.04
C LYS A 560 1.96 -34.79 -20.05
#